data_c2978a1fbbf3042f3b3652413e7bc79c
#
_entry.id   c2978a1fbbf3042f3b3652413e7bc79c
#
_cell.length_a   1.000
_cell.length_b   1.000
_cell.length_c   1.000
_cell.angle_alpha   90.00
_cell.angle_beta   90.00
_cell.angle_gamma   90.00
#
_symmetry.space_group_name_H-M   'P 1'
#
loop_
_entity.id
_entity.type
_entity.pdbx_description
1 polymer ?
#
loop_
_entity_poly.entity_id
_entity_poly.type
_entity_poly.pdbx_seq_one_letter_code
_entity_poly.pdbx_strand_id
1 'polypeptide(L)'
;ESSAASDVYKRQVESDDFIPDITEIDIKKQLLVDNPVDREAYLEMKAKTPARLGSGRAGARYKTITALRMRADHAAAQDSVFSDVSEEFIKKNNLIFVKTMCNDKDEYVTRPDLGRKFSPETIETIKDKCEKNPKVQIMVGDGLSSAAIEANLEDILPSIEQGLKMYGLNVGPIVFAKYCRVAAMDAVGEATGADVVCLLVGERPGLVTAESMSSYIAYKPKVGMPEAKRTVISNIHKGGTTAVEAGAHIAELIKTMLDKKASGIDLK
;
A
#
# COMPACT_ATOMS: atom_id res chain seq x y z
N GLU A 1 3.27 -12.53 56.64
CA GLU A 1 2.49 -11.70 55.71
C GLU A 1 3.06 -11.76 54.33
N SER A 2 2.76 -12.77 53.53
CA SER A 2 2.83 -12.69 52.06
C SER A 2 2.22 -13.91 51.35
N SER A 3 1.19 -14.51 51.90
CA SER A 3 0.59 -15.73 51.30
C SER A 3 -0.48 -15.43 50.23
N ALA A 4 -1.13 -14.27 50.25
CA ALA A 4 -2.21 -13.97 49.32
C ALA A 4 -1.76 -13.66 47.87
N ALA A 5 -0.61 -13.03 47.71
CA ALA A 5 -0.09 -12.72 46.36
C ALA A 5 0.50 -13.95 45.65
N SER A 6 1.09 -14.90 46.41
CA SER A 6 1.63 -16.14 45.85
C SER A 6 0.54 -17.15 45.47
N ASP A 7 -0.63 -17.10 46.10
CA ASP A 7 -1.74 -17.99 45.79
C ASP A 7 -2.51 -17.58 44.53
N VAL A 8 -2.47 -16.32 44.16
CA VAL A 8 -3.05 -15.86 42.87
C VAL A 8 -2.26 -16.38 41.71
N TYR A 9 -0.92 -16.45 41.79
CA TYR A 9 -0.08 -17.03 40.74
C TYR A 9 -0.12 -18.56 40.67
N LYS A 10 -0.49 -19.26 41.73
CA LYS A 10 -0.61 -20.72 41.76
C LYS A 10 -1.93 -21.27 41.22
N ARG A 11 -2.90 -20.40 40.89
CA ARG A 11 -4.16 -20.74 40.23
C ARG A 11 -4.15 -20.47 38.74
N GLN A 12 -3.01 -20.57 38.08
CA GLN A 12 -3.02 -20.89 36.66
C GLN A 12 -3.42 -22.35 36.55
N VAL A 13 -4.71 -22.58 36.41
CA VAL A 13 -5.22 -23.87 35.94
C VAL A 13 -4.57 -24.04 34.56
N GLU A 14 -3.65 -25.00 34.43
CA GLU A 14 -3.27 -25.58 33.16
C GLU A 14 -4.54 -26.21 32.59
N SER A 15 -5.40 -25.39 31.95
CA SER A 15 -6.46 -25.95 31.15
C SER A 15 -5.79 -26.39 29.83
N ASP A 16 -5.89 -27.68 29.53
CA ASP A 16 -5.60 -28.22 28.18
C ASP A 16 -6.57 -27.69 27.12
N ASP A 17 -7.29 -26.61 27.41
CA ASP A 17 -8.24 -25.99 26.53
C ASP A 17 -7.50 -25.30 25.37
N PHE A 18 -7.70 -25.82 24.18
CA PHE A 18 -7.21 -25.22 22.96
C PHE A 18 -7.73 -23.78 22.84
N ILE A 19 -6.82 -22.82 22.91
CA ILE A 19 -7.13 -21.41 22.66
C ILE A 19 -6.95 -21.15 21.17
N PRO A 20 -8.03 -20.95 20.41
CA PRO A 20 -7.92 -20.72 18.98
C PRO A 20 -7.24 -19.38 18.68
N ASP A 21 -6.37 -19.36 17.66
CA ASP A 21 -5.84 -18.10 17.14
C ASP A 21 -6.97 -17.30 16.49
N ILE A 22 -7.27 -16.14 17.07
CA ILE A 22 -8.34 -15.27 16.58
C ILE A 22 -8.04 -14.68 15.21
N THR A 23 -6.79 -14.67 14.76
CA THR A 23 -6.38 -14.15 13.45
C THR A 23 -6.71 -15.13 12.33
N GLU A 24 -6.78 -16.44 12.61
CA GLU A 24 -7.15 -17.48 11.67
C GLU A 24 -8.66 -17.58 11.42
N ILE A 25 -9.47 -16.96 12.29
CA ILE A 25 -10.93 -16.98 12.16
C ILE A 25 -11.37 -16.13 10.95
N ASP A 26 -12.04 -16.75 9.99
CA ASP A 26 -12.68 -16.03 8.89
C ASP A 26 -13.87 -15.20 9.42
N ILE A 27 -13.64 -13.90 9.58
CA ILE A 27 -14.64 -12.96 10.10
C ILE A 27 -15.87 -12.84 9.20
N LYS A 28 -15.80 -13.21 7.92
CA LYS A 28 -16.95 -13.23 7.01
C LYS A 28 -17.92 -14.35 7.33
N LYS A 29 -17.42 -15.44 7.92
CA LYS A 29 -18.23 -16.60 8.35
C LYS A 29 -18.67 -16.54 9.82
N GLN A 30 -18.07 -15.62 10.60
CA GLN A 30 -18.37 -15.48 12.03
C GLN A 30 -19.49 -14.47 12.25
N LEU A 31 -20.63 -14.90 12.80
CA LEU A 31 -21.73 -14.05 13.24
C LEU A 31 -21.81 -14.08 14.78
N LEU A 32 -21.58 -12.93 15.42
CA LEU A 32 -21.53 -12.78 16.88
C LEU A 32 -22.77 -12.06 17.45
N VAL A 33 -23.79 -11.85 16.64
CA VAL A 33 -25.10 -11.35 17.10
C VAL A 33 -25.84 -12.50 17.76
N ASP A 34 -26.31 -12.29 18.99
CA ASP A 34 -27.10 -13.28 19.71
C ASP A 34 -28.53 -13.27 19.15
N ASN A 35 -29.09 -14.46 18.90
CA ASN A 35 -30.46 -14.67 18.41
C ASN A 35 -30.83 -13.77 17.21
N PRO A 36 -30.10 -13.80 16.10
CA PRO A 36 -30.44 -13.01 14.92
C PRO A 36 -31.77 -13.47 14.34
N VAL A 37 -32.57 -12.52 13.86
CA VAL A 37 -33.88 -12.82 13.23
C VAL A 37 -33.68 -13.70 11.96
N ASP A 38 -32.65 -13.38 11.18
CA ASP A 38 -32.26 -14.15 10.00
C ASP A 38 -30.73 -14.26 9.94
N ARG A 39 -30.22 -15.44 10.35
CA ARG A 39 -28.77 -15.71 10.36
C ARG A 39 -28.20 -15.79 8.96
N GLU A 40 -28.93 -16.38 8.03
CA GLU A 40 -28.44 -16.63 6.66
C GLU A 40 -28.31 -15.31 5.89
N ALA A 41 -29.31 -14.44 5.98
CA ALA A 41 -29.24 -13.11 5.38
C ALA A 41 -28.07 -12.29 5.92
N TYR A 42 -27.76 -12.36 7.23
CA TYR A 42 -26.56 -11.70 7.79
C TYR A 42 -25.27 -12.25 7.20
N LEU A 43 -25.12 -13.55 7.06
CA LEU A 43 -23.92 -14.18 6.48
C LEU A 43 -23.78 -13.84 5.01
N GLU A 44 -24.89 -13.81 4.27
CA GLU A 44 -24.88 -13.39 2.85
C GLU A 44 -24.42 -11.93 2.69
N MET A 45 -24.94 -11.01 3.49
CA MET A 45 -24.48 -9.61 3.51
C MET A 45 -22.98 -9.52 3.85
N LYS A 46 -22.52 -10.27 4.87
CA LYS A 46 -21.12 -10.29 5.27
C LYS A 46 -20.20 -10.78 4.16
N ALA A 47 -20.61 -11.74 3.37
CA ALA A 47 -19.82 -12.25 2.25
C ALA A 47 -19.57 -11.21 1.15
N LYS A 48 -20.50 -10.25 1.01
CA LYS A 48 -20.47 -9.22 -0.06
C LYS A 48 -19.75 -7.92 0.33
N THR A 49 -19.25 -7.79 1.56
CA THR A 49 -18.61 -6.56 2.04
C THR A 49 -17.40 -6.84 2.93
N PRO A 50 -16.34 -6.01 2.90
CA PRO A 50 -15.27 -6.04 3.89
C PRO A 50 -15.70 -5.44 5.25
N ALA A 51 -16.87 -4.82 5.35
CA ALA A 51 -17.36 -4.25 6.60
C ALA A 51 -17.58 -5.35 7.66
N ARG A 52 -17.31 -5.01 8.91
CA ARG A 52 -17.43 -5.93 10.06
C ARG A 52 -18.87 -5.99 10.58
N LEU A 53 -19.77 -6.47 9.73
CA LEU A 53 -21.17 -6.68 10.12
C LEU A 53 -21.26 -7.81 11.16
N GLY A 54 -22.24 -7.71 12.08
CA GLY A 54 -22.52 -8.76 13.04
C GLY A 54 -21.40 -9.04 14.05
N SER A 55 -20.61 -8.02 14.40
CA SER A 55 -19.48 -8.13 15.34
C SER A 55 -19.86 -8.42 16.79
N GLY A 56 -21.16 -8.32 17.10
CA GLY A 56 -21.69 -8.60 18.44
C GLY A 56 -21.28 -7.56 19.50
N ARG A 57 -22.17 -7.41 20.50
CA ARG A 57 -21.94 -6.51 21.63
C ARG A 57 -22.19 -7.24 22.95
N ALA A 58 -21.56 -6.75 24.02
CA ALA A 58 -21.82 -7.09 25.40
C ALA A 58 -22.17 -5.77 26.12
N GLY A 59 -23.44 -5.43 26.15
CA GLY A 59 -23.92 -4.11 26.58
C GLY A 59 -23.41 -3.01 25.60
N ALA A 60 -22.81 -1.96 26.14
CA ALA A 60 -22.26 -0.85 25.37
C ALA A 60 -20.93 -1.19 24.65
N ARG A 61 -20.29 -2.30 25.00
CA ARG A 61 -18.97 -2.71 24.48
C ARG A 61 -19.11 -3.75 23.38
N TYR A 62 -18.07 -3.87 22.54
CA TYR A 62 -17.92 -5.05 21.68
C TYR A 62 -17.67 -6.30 22.53
N LYS A 63 -18.06 -7.48 22.02
CA LYS A 63 -17.65 -8.76 22.61
C LYS A 63 -16.13 -8.86 22.67
N THR A 64 -15.58 -9.55 23.66
CA THR A 64 -14.12 -9.67 23.89
C THR A 64 -13.40 -10.17 22.65
N ILE A 65 -13.91 -11.21 21.98
CA ILE A 65 -13.32 -11.75 20.75
C ILE A 65 -13.24 -10.71 19.63
N THR A 66 -14.27 -9.88 19.49
CA THR A 66 -14.27 -8.77 18.50
C THR A 66 -13.20 -7.72 18.84
N ALA A 67 -13.11 -7.34 20.13
CA ALA A 67 -12.13 -6.36 20.57
C ALA A 67 -10.69 -6.87 20.41
N LEU A 68 -10.44 -8.14 20.73
CA LEU A 68 -9.13 -8.78 20.54
C LEU A 68 -8.75 -8.87 19.07
N ARG A 69 -9.69 -9.27 18.20
CA ARG A 69 -9.43 -9.31 16.75
C ARG A 69 -9.11 -7.92 16.19
N MET A 70 -9.85 -6.88 16.61
CA MET A 70 -9.56 -5.51 16.18
C MET A 70 -8.17 -5.05 16.63
N ARG A 71 -7.72 -5.44 17.82
CA ARG A 71 -6.36 -5.14 18.30
C ARG A 71 -5.29 -5.87 17.49
N ALA A 72 -5.51 -7.15 17.20
CA ALA A 72 -4.59 -7.92 16.37
C ALA A 72 -4.44 -7.32 14.96
N ASP A 73 -5.56 -6.98 14.30
CA ASP A 73 -5.55 -6.36 12.99
C ASP A 73 -4.88 -4.96 13.02
N HIS A 74 -5.05 -4.20 14.11
CA HIS A 74 -4.37 -2.91 14.28
C HIS A 74 -2.87 -3.09 14.49
N ALA A 75 -2.45 -4.08 15.26
CA ALA A 75 -1.03 -4.40 15.45
C ALA A 75 -0.38 -4.79 14.10
N ALA A 76 -1.02 -5.67 13.33
CA ALA A 76 -0.53 -6.04 11.99
C ALA A 76 -0.42 -4.82 11.04
N ALA A 77 -1.38 -3.89 11.13
CA ALA A 77 -1.31 -2.65 10.36
C ALA A 77 -0.14 -1.75 10.80
N GLN A 78 0.14 -1.66 12.10
CA GLN A 78 1.31 -0.92 12.60
C GLN A 78 2.62 -1.57 12.17
N ASP A 79 2.76 -2.89 12.30
CA ASP A 79 3.94 -3.63 11.88
C ASP A 79 4.22 -3.41 10.38
N SER A 80 3.18 -3.39 9.54
CA SER A 80 3.31 -3.11 8.12
C SER A 80 3.83 -1.70 7.82
N VAL A 81 3.51 -0.69 8.64
CA VAL A 81 4.07 0.66 8.48
C VAL A 81 5.57 0.68 8.78
N PHE A 82 6.03 -0.10 9.75
CA PHE A 82 7.44 -0.13 10.17
C PHE A 82 8.30 -1.17 9.44
N SER A 83 7.70 -2.01 8.58
CA SER A 83 8.46 -2.90 7.71
C SER A 83 9.09 -2.13 6.53
N ASP A 84 10.11 -2.72 5.94
CA ASP A 84 10.77 -2.23 4.73
C ASP A 84 10.67 -3.29 3.62
N VAL A 85 10.68 -2.87 2.37
CA VAL A 85 10.83 -3.81 1.23
C VAL A 85 12.22 -4.43 1.28
N SER A 86 12.29 -5.75 1.12
CA SER A 86 13.54 -6.48 1.22
C SER A 86 14.53 -6.14 0.10
N GLU A 87 15.83 -6.12 0.43
CA GLU A 87 16.87 -5.87 -0.59
C GLU A 87 16.89 -6.95 -1.67
N GLU A 88 16.55 -8.19 -1.31
CA GLU A 88 16.44 -9.31 -2.25
C GLU A 88 15.35 -9.04 -3.29
N PHE A 89 14.20 -8.54 -2.85
CA PHE A 89 13.09 -8.17 -3.72
C PHE A 89 13.47 -7.05 -4.69
N ILE A 90 14.16 -6.02 -4.19
CA ILE A 90 14.64 -4.89 -5.00
C ILE A 90 15.62 -5.37 -6.09
N LYS A 91 16.58 -6.23 -5.72
CA LYS A 91 17.57 -6.81 -6.65
C LYS A 91 16.92 -7.75 -7.67
N LYS A 92 16.00 -8.62 -7.22
CA LYS A 92 15.25 -9.55 -8.08
C LYS A 92 14.51 -8.82 -9.20
N ASN A 93 13.92 -7.68 -8.88
CA ASN A 93 13.13 -6.87 -9.83
C ASN A 93 13.98 -5.82 -10.57
N ASN A 94 15.31 -5.84 -10.46
CA ASN A 94 16.25 -4.92 -11.12
C ASN A 94 15.92 -3.44 -10.92
N LEU A 95 15.47 -3.05 -9.70
CA LEU A 95 15.07 -1.69 -9.39
C LEU A 95 16.29 -0.84 -9.02
N ILE A 96 16.33 0.42 -9.50
CA ILE A 96 17.34 1.40 -9.11
C ILE A 96 17.00 1.91 -7.71
N PHE A 97 17.75 1.44 -6.71
CA PHE A 97 17.56 1.87 -5.33
C PHE A 97 18.00 3.32 -5.13
N VAL A 98 17.10 4.13 -4.58
CA VAL A 98 17.36 5.46 -4.06
C VAL A 98 16.64 5.65 -2.71
N LYS A 99 17.05 6.67 -1.94
CA LYS A 99 16.45 7.00 -0.65
C LYS A 99 16.08 8.49 -0.62
N THR A 100 14.93 8.81 -0.05
CA THR A 100 14.53 10.20 0.21
C THR A 100 15.41 10.83 1.31
N MET A 101 15.17 12.07 1.69
CA MET A 101 15.92 12.74 2.74
C MET A 101 15.62 12.23 4.16
N CYS A 102 14.68 11.31 4.33
CA CYS A 102 14.40 10.68 5.61
C CYS A 102 15.56 9.76 6.03
N ASN A 103 16.01 9.85 7.26
CA ASN A 103 17.07 8.99 7.80
C ASN A 103 16.56 7.61 8.17
N ASP A 104 15.40 7.55 8.76
CA ASP A 104 14.75 6.33 9.26
C ASP A 104 13.22 6.39 9.11
N LYS A 105 12.55 5.35 9.59
CA LYS A 105 11.09 5.20 9.48
C LYS A 105 10.35 6.16 10.42
N ASP A 106 10.88 6.47 11.58
CA ASP A 106 10.27 7.41 12.53
C ASP A 106 10.25 8.82 11.93
N GLU A 107 11.36 9.24 11.32
CA GLU A 107 11.42 10.51 10.60
C GLU A 107 10.48 10.53 9.40
N TYR A 108 10.40 9.44 8.64
CA TYR A 108 9.46 9.32 7.52
C TYR A 108 8.00 9.49 7.95
N VAL A 109 7.60 8.94 9.10
CA VAL A 109 6.22 9.05 9.60
C VAL A 109 5.94 10.46 10.11
N THR A 110 6.88 11.08 10.81
CA THR A 110 6.71 12.37 11.48
C THR A 110 7.07 13.58 10.62
N ARG A 111 7.94 13.42 9.60
CA ARG A 111 8.43 14.47 8.70
C ARG A 111 8.11 14.18 7.23
N PRO A 112 6.83 14.27 6.83
CA PRO A 112 6.41 13.95 5.46
C PRO A 112 7.04 14.86 4.40
N ASP A 113 7.53 16.02 4.77
CA ASP A 113 8.27 16.95 3.90
C ASP A 113 9.60 16.37 3.41
N LEU A 114 10.28 15.55 4.22
CA LEU A 114 11.55 14.90 3.86
C LEU A 114 11.32 13.71 2.91
N GLY A 115 10.23 12.98 3.09
CA GLY A 115 9.84 11.87 2.20
C GLY A 115 9.42 12.31 0.78
N ARG A 116 9.35 13.62 0.53
CA ARG A 116 9.06 14.23 -0.79
C ARG A 116 10.30 14.70 -1.54
N LYS A 117 11.49 14.61 -0.93
CA LYS A 117 12.72 15.21 -1.43
C LYS A 117 13.84 14.20 -1.51
N PHE A 118 14.75 14.44 -2.44
CA PHE A 118 16.00 13.70 -2.58
C PHE A 118 17.20 14.63 -2.36
N SER A 119 18.33 14.07 -1.94
CA SER A 119 19.58 14.81 -1.89
C SER A 119 20.09 15.10 -3.31
N PRO A 120 20.96 16.09 -3.50
CA PRO A 120 21.59 16.35 -4.79
C PRO A 120 22.30 15.13 -5.37
N GLU A 121 22.99 14.34 -4.56
CA GLU A 121 23.68 13.12 -4.98
C GLU A 121 22.69 12.05 -5.47
N THR A 122 21.54 11.94 -4.80
CA THR A 122 20.47 11.03 -5.23
C THR A 122 19.87 11.46 -6.57
N ILE A 123 19.66 12.76 -6.77
CA ILE A 123 19.19 13.31 -8.05
C ILE A 123 20.19 13.02 -9.18
N GLU A 124 21.50 13.18 -8.95
CA GLU A 124 22.51 12.83 -9.96
C GLU A 124 22.50 11.31 -10.25
N THR A 125 22.34 10.47 -9.22
CA THR A 125 22.18 9.01 -9.40
C THR A 125 20.99 8.67 -10.31
N ILE A 126 19.85 9.35 -10.14
CA ILE A 126 18.66 9.16 -10.98
C ILE A 126 18.96 9.58 -12.42
N LYS A 127 19.59 10.73 -12.62
CA LYS A 127 19.97 11.23 -13.96
C LYS A 127 20.94 10.31 -14.71
N ASP A 128 21.86 9.69 -13.97
CA ASP A 128 22.88 8.81 -14.55
C ASP A 128 22.33 7.44 -14.93
N LYS A 129 21.40 6.91 -14.12
CA LYS A 129 20.89 5.55 -14.28
C LYS A 129 19.60 5.45 -15.08
N CYS A 130 18.82 6.52 -15.19
CA CYS A 130 17.58 6.57 -15.95
C CYS A 130 17.80 7.11 -17.37
N GLU A 131 16.85 6.80 -18.26
CA GLU A 131 16.83 7.40 -19.59
C GLU A 131 16.56 8.91 -19.51
N LYS A 132 17.14 9.66 -20.45
CA LYS A 132 16.88 11.10 -20.58
C LYS A 132 15.65 11.34 -21.46
N ASN A 133 14.73 12.14 -20.96
CA ASN A 133 13.47 12.49 -21.62
C ASN A 133 12.65 11.28 -22.07
N PRO A 134 12.45 10.24 -21.22
CA PRO A 134 11.65 9.09 -21.58
C PRO A 134 10.17 9.51 -21.73
N LYS A 135 9.41 8.79 -22.55
CA LYS A 135 7.95 8.99 -22.62
C LYS A 135 7.28 8.63 -21.32
N VAL A 136 7.74 7.56 -20.67
CA VAL A 136 7.20 7.04 -19.41
C VAL A 136 8.34 6.70 -18.47
N GLN A 137 8.30 7.22 -17.26
CA GLN A 137 9.16 6.80 -16.15
C GLN A 137 8.31 6.13 -15.09
N ILE A 138 8.59 4.87 -14.79
CA ILE A 138 7.97 4.17 -13.66
C ILE A 138 8.85 4.35 -12.42
N MET A 139 8.19 4.57 -11.30
CA MET A 139 8.79 4.68 -9.97
C MET A 139 8.00 3.82 -8.99
N VAL A 140 8.69 3.10 -8.13
CA VAL A 140 8.13 2.33 -7.02
C VAL A 140 8.51 3.02 -5.72
N GLY A 141 7.53 3.28 -4.88
CA GLY A 141 7.73 3.96 -3.60
C GLY A 141 7.48 3.02 -2.42
N ASP A 142 8.51 2.77 -1.61
CA ASP A 142 8.31 2.20 -0.28
C ASP A 142 7.70 3.28 0.62
N GLY A 143 6.38 3.25 0.65
CA GLY A 143 5.54 4.23 1.33
C GLY A 143 5.15 3.81 2.74
N LEU A 144 3.84 3.82 3.03
CA LEU A 144 3.29 3.43 4.32
C LEU A 144 3.01 1.92 4.43
N SER A 145 3.17 1.16 3.35
CA SER A 145 3.11 -0.30 3.37
C SER A 145 4.13 -0.90 2.40
N SER A 146 5.15 -1.52 2.94
CA SER A 146 6.11 -2.31 2.18
C SER A 146 5.48 -3.62 1.67
N ALA A 147 4.58 -4.21 2.47
CA ALA A 147 3.85 -5.41 2.11
C ALA A 147 3.00 -5.22 0.84
N ALA A 148 2.46 -4.03 0.61
CA ALA A 148 1.71 -3.73 -0.60
C ALA A 148 2.58 -3.81 -1.86
N ILE A 149 3.83 -3.38 -1.78
CA ILE A 149 4.78 -3.46 -2.88
C ILE A 149 5.15 -4.91 -3.17
N GLU A 150 5.55 -5.67 -2.14
CA GLU A 150 5.94 -7.07 -2.31
C GLU A 150 4.78 -7.95 -2.80
N ALA A 151 3.54 -7.66 -2.40
CA ALA A 151 2.36 -8.43 -2.81
C ALA A 151 1.88 -8.16 -4.24
N ASN A 152 2.13 -6.97 -4.80
CA ASN A 152 1.50 -6.57 -6.06
C ASN A 152 2.49 -6.27 -7.19
N LEU A 153 3.76 -5.95 -6.89
CA LEU A 153 4.68 -5.41 -7.88
C LEU A 153 4.98 -6.39 -9.02
N GLU A 154 5.17 -7.67 -8.69
CA GLU A 154 5.54 -8.71 -9.66
C GLU A 154 4.42 -9.01 -10.66
N ASP A 155 3.17 -8.69 -10.33
CA ASP A 155 2.02 -8.84 -11.23
C ASP A 155 1.71 -7.54 -11.99
N ILE A 156 1.83 -6.37 -11.34
CA ILE A 156 1.44 -5.10 -11.95
C ILE A 156 2.46 -4.59 -12.97
N LEU A 157 3.78 -4.73 -12.70
CA LEU A 157 4.81 -4.24 -13.60
C LEU A 157 4.74 -4.90 -14.99
N PRO A 158 4.72 -6.25 -15.11
CA PRO A 158 4.59 -6.89 -16.42
C PRO A 158 3.31 -6.48 -17.15
N SER A 159 2.21 -6.27 -16.43
CA SER A 159 0.93 -5.83 -17.01
C SER A 159 1.05 -4.41 -17.58
N ILE A 160 1.67 -3.47 -16.84
CA ILE A 160 1.92 -2.11 -17.34
C ILE A 160 2.83 -2.15 -18.56
N GLU A 161 3.95 -2.87 -18.48
CA GLU A 161 4.95 -2.95 -19.57
C GLU A 161 4.34 -3.54 -20.85
N GLN A 162 3.57 -4.63 -20.72
CA GLN A 162 2.90 -5.24 -21.85
C GLN A 162 1.86 -4.29 -22.46
N GLY A 163 1.06 -3.62 -21.63
CA GLY A 163 0.08 -2.65 -22.11
C GLY A 163 0.73 -1.45 -22.82
N LEU A 164 1.80 -0.89 -22.27
CA LEU A 164 2.55 0.20 -22.91
C LEU A 164 3.19 -0.23 -24.22
N LYS A 165 3.74 -1.44 -24.29
CA LYS A 165 4.33 -1.99 -25.51
C LYS A 165 3.32 -2.12 -26.66
N MET A 166 2.04 -2.41 -26.36
CA MET A 166 0.97 -2.42 -27.37
C MET A 166 0.74 -1.05 -28.01
N TYR A 167 1.08 0.03 -27.28
CA TYR A 167 1.02 1.41 -27.78
C TYR A 167 2.36 1.90 -28.37
N GLY A 168 3.37 1.02 -28.52
CA GLY A 168 4.69 1.38 -29.01
C GLY A 168 5.54 2.17 -28.00
N LEU A 169 5.20 2.09 -26.72
CA LEU A 169 5.91 2.75 -25.62
C LEU A 169 6.78 1.73 -24.88
N ASN A 170 8.00 2.13 -24.56
CA ASN A 170 8.92 1.33 -23.78
C ASN A 170 9.08 1.92 -22.38
N VAL A 171 9.36 1.05 -21.41
CA VAL A 171 9.70 1.42 -20.03
C VAL A 171 11.21 1.24 -19.89
N GLY A 172 11.88 2.29 -19.45
CA GLY A 172 13.29 2.24 -19.07
C GLY A 172 13.51 1.71 -17.65
N PRO A 173 14.71 1.92 -17.09
CA PRO A 173 15.03 1.50 -15.73
C PRO A 173 14.05 2.09 -14.71
N ILE A 174 13.60 1.26 -13.77
CA ILE A 174 12.57 1.62 -12.78
C ILE A 174 13.26 2.10 -11.50
N VAL A 175 12.85 3.25 -10.99
CA VAL A 175 13.35 3.82 -9.73
C VAL A 175 12.59 3.24 -8.55
N PHE A 176 13.30 2.73 -7.55
CA PHE A 176 12.74 2.37 -6.24
C PHE A 176 13.19 3.39 -5.20
N ALA A 177 12.24 4.07 -4.57
CA ALA A 177 12.52 5.07 -3.55
C ALA A 177 12.09 4.60 -2.16
N LYS A 178 13.07 4.43 -1.27
CA LYS A 178 12.81 4.15 0.15
C LYS A 178 12.29 5.41 0.86
N TYR A 179 11.32 5.24 1.76
CA TYR A 179 10.67 6.32 2.52
C TYR A 179 9.97 7.34 1.62
N CYS A 180 9.22 6.84 0.66
CA CYS A 180 8.64 7.63 -0.41
C CYS A 180 7.28 8.23 -0.04
N ARG A 181 7.12 9.53 -0.28
CA ARG A 181 5.83 10.22 -0.34
C ARG A 181 5.50 10.56 -1.80
N VAL A 182 4.22 10.71 -2.10
CA VAL A 182 3.74 10.87 -3.49
C VAL A 182 4.49 11.94 -4.25
N ALA A 183 4.70 13.12 -3.67
CA ALA A 183 5.38 14.23 -4.37
C ALA A 183 6.87 14.01 -4.64
N ALA A 184 7.49 12.91 -4.17
CA ALA A 184 8.85 12.54 -4.59
C ALA A 184 8.91 12.24 -6.11
N MET A 185 7.78 11.82 -6.72
CA MET A 185 7.68 11.60 -8.16
C MET A 185 7.97 12.85 -8.99
N ASP A 186 7.74 14.05 -8.44
CA ASP A 186 7.96 15.32 -9.12
C ASP A 186 9.44 15.54 -9.37
N ALA A 187 10.28 15.27 -8.35
CA ALA A 187 11.73 15.38 -8.48
C ALA A 187 12.32 14.34 -9.44
N VAL A 188 11.74 13.13 -9.51
CA VAL A 188 12.11 12.13 -10.52
C VAL A 188 11.74 12.61 -11.92
N GLY A 189 10.54 13.19 -12.08
CA GLY A 189 10.11 13.76 -13.36
C GLY A 189 11.00 14.90 -13.85
N GLU A 190 11.41 15.81 -12.97
CA GLU A 190 12.36 16.88 -13.31
C GLU A 190 13.74 16.33 -13.63
N ALA A 191 14.24 15.36 -12.85
CA ALA A 191 15.57 14.79 -13.04
C ALA A 191 15.71 14.05 -14.36
N THR A 192 14.68 13.30 -14.77
CA THR A 192 14.68 12.50 -16.00
C THR A 192 14.17 13.27 -17.22
N GLY A 193 13.36 14.31 -17.02
CA GLY A 193 12.64 15.01 -18.09
C GLY A 193 11.49 14.18 -18.70
N ALA A 194 10.96 13.21 -17.97
CA ALA A 194 9.90 12.31 -18.44
C ALA A 194 8.62 13.05 -18.85
N ASP A 195 7.95 12.59 -19.91
CA ASP A 195 6.64 13.12 -20.28
C ASP A 195 5.55 12.66 -19.28
N VAL A 196 5.59 11.42 -18.85
CA VAL A 196 4.69 10.90 -17.81
C VAL A 196 5.50 10.16 -16.74
N VAL A 197 5.21 10.43 -15.47
CA VAL A 197 5.72 9.63 -14.35
C VAL A 197 4.57 8.84 -13.74
N CYS A 198 4.79 7.54 -13.55
CA CYS A 198 3.87 6.63 -12.86
C CYS A 198 4.54 6.14 -11.57
N LEU A 199 4.02 6.54 -10.44
CA LEU A 199 4.46 6.09 -9.11
C LEU A 199 3.51 5.01 -8.60
N LEU A 200 4.06 3.82 -8.31
CA LEU A 200 3.40 2.74 -7.58
C LEU A 200 3.83 2.83 -6.12
N VAL A 201 2.91 3.02 -5.19
CA VAL A 201 3.23 3.25 -3.78
C VAL A 201 2.29 2.51 -2.84
N GLY A 202 2.85 1.92 -1.75
CA GLY A 202 2.05 1.31 -0.71
C GLY A 202 1.23 2.33 0.08
N GLU A 203 -0.06 2.08 0.18
CA GLU A 203 -0.99 2.92 0.92
C GLU A 203 -0.89 2.69 2.44
N ARG A 204 -1.53 3.56 3.21
CA ARG A 204 -1.68 3.36 4.65
C ARG A 204 -2.42 2.05 4.92
N PRO A 205 -1.82 1.12 5.70
CA PRO A 205 -2.49 -0.12 6.07
C PRO A 205 -3.78 0.15 6.83
N GLY A 206 -4.83 -0.57 6.48
CA GLY A 206 -6.11 -0.56 7.17
C GLY A 206 -6.30 -1.84 7.99
N LEU A 207 -7.43 -1.93 8.72
CA LEU A 207 -7.79 -3.12 9.50
C LEU A 207 -8.26 -4.31 8.62
N VAL A 208 -8.43 -4.09 7.31
CA VAL A 208 -8.89 -5.11 6.35
C VAL A 208 -7.71 -5.70 5.60
N THR A 209 -6.78 -4.85 5.15
CA THR A 209 -5.57 -5.27 4.44
C THR A 209 -4.43 -4.28 4.67
N ALA A 210 -3.22 -4.82 4.72
CA ALA A 210 -1.99 -4.06 4.66
C ALA A 210 -1.40 -4.01 3.23
N GLU A 211 -1.99 -4.74 2.29
CA GLU A 211 -1.44 -4.97 0.94
C GLU A 211 -2.00 -4.01 -0.12
N SER A 212 -2.72 -2.95 0.29
CA SER A 212 -3.29 -2.00 -0.66
C SER A 212 -2.22 -1.07 -1.23
N MET A 213 -2.16 -0.99 -2.55
CA MET A 213 -1.26 -0.14 -3.32
C MET A 213 -2.06 0.88 -4.13
N SER A 214 -1.46 2.04 -4.38
CA SER A 214 -1.96 3.04 -5.32
C SER A 214 -0.96 3.32 -6.43
N SER A 215 -1.49 3.70 -7.59
CA SER A 215 -0.73 4.31 -8.68
C SER A 215 -1.07 5.78 -8.79
N TYR A 216 -0.07 6.65 -8.68
CA TYR A 216 -0.18 8.08 -8.96
C TYR A 216 0.50 8.40 -10.28
N ILE A 217 -0.23 9.01 -11.20
CA ILE A 217 0.27 9.25 -12.55
C ILE A 217 0.15 10.74 -12.86
N ALA A 218 1.22 11.34 -13.39
CA ALA A 218 1.25 12.76 -13.70
C ALA A 218 1.95 13.03 -15.04
N TYR A 219 1.38 13.94 -15.82
CA TYR A 219 1.99 14.46 -17.04
C TYR A 219 2.93 15.61 -16.70
N LYS A 220 4.20 15.49 -17.11
CA LYS A 220 5.30 16.45 -16.85
C LYS A 220 5.31 16.97 -15.40
N PRO A 221 5.39 16.08 -14.41
CA PRO A 221 5.41 16.49 -13.02
C PRO A 221 6.65 17.34 -12.72
N LYS A 222 6.46 18.36 -11.88
CA LYS A 222 7.52 19.27 -11.43
C LYS A 222 7.36 19.48 -9.93
N VAL A 223 8.47 19.72 -9.25
CA VAL A 223 8.47 20.01 -7.82
C VAL A 223 7.50 21.17 -7.51
N GLY A 224 6.57 20.89 -6.59
CA GLY A 224 5.48 21.79 -6.24
C GLY A 224 4.20 21.66 -7.10
N MET A 225 4.10 20.62 -7.93
CA MET A 225 2.86 20.33 -8.65
C MET A 225 1.69 20.14 -7.69
N PRO A 226 0.53 20.80 -7.91
CA PRO A 226 -0.66 20.57 -7.11
C PRO A 226 -1.14 19.11 -7.18
N GLU A 227 -1.58 18.56 -6.05
CA GLU A 227 -2.06 17.17 -5.97
C GLU A 227 -3.20 16.87 -6.95
N ALA A 228 -4.10 17.84 -7.20
CA ALA A 228 -5.22 17.72 -8.13
C ALA A 228 -4.80 17.49 -9.60
N LYS A 229 -3.54 17.70 -9.93
CA LYS A 229 -3.00 17.44 -11.28
C LYS A 229 -2.47 16.00 -11.44
N ARG A 230 -2.56 15.17 -10.41
CA ARG A 230 -2.25 13.73 -10.48
C ARG A 230 -3.52 12.93 -10.66
N THR A 231 -3.47 11.95 -11.53
CA THR A 231 -4.54 10.92 -11.63
C THR A 231 -4.16 9.76 -10.73
N VAL A 232 -5.13 9.20 -10.03
CA VAL A 232 -4.90 8.15 -9.04
C VAL A 232 -5.76 6.95 -9.35
N ILE A 233 -5.15 5.76 -9.34
CA ILE A 233 -5.82 4.47 -9.24
C ILE A 233 -5.45 3.90 -7.88
N SER A 234 -6.42 3.71 -7.02
CA SER A 234 -6.22 3.23 -5.65
C SER A 234 -6.87 1.87 -5.42
N ASN A 235 -6.67 1.32 -4.22
CA ASN A 235 -7.27 0.04 -3.81
C ASN A 235 -6.81 -1.14 -4.68
N ILE A 236 -5.53 -1.14 -5.05
CA ILE A 236 -4.91 -2.22 -5.84
C ILE A 236 -4.45 -3.31 -4.88
N HIS A 237 -5.21 -4.39 -4.81
CA HIS A 237 -4.95 -5.61 -4.03
C HIS A 237 -5.96 -6.71 -4.39
N LYS A 238 -5.75 -7.93 -3.90
CA LYS A 238 -6.62 -9.10 -4.21
C LYS A 238 -8.11 -8.91 -3.91
N GLY A 239 -8.45 -8.08 -2.93
CA GLY A 239 -9.85 -7.80 -2.56
C GLY A 239 -10.43 -6.52 -3.17
N GLY A 240 -9.65 -5.79 -3.94
CA GLY A 240 -10.02 -4.58 -4.68
C GLY A 240 -9.83 -4.76 -6.19
N THR A 241 -9.19 -3.79 -6.84
CA THR A 241 -8.74 -3.96 -8.23
C THR A 241 -7.49 -4.84 -8.24
N THR A 242 -7.50 -5.91 -9.02
CA THR A 242 -6.33 -6.80 -9.08
C THR A 242 -5.13 -6.09 -9.71
N ALA A 243 -3.90 -6.50 -9.34
CA ALA A 243 -2.68 -5.90 -9.85
C ALA A 243 -2.61 -5.93 -11.40
N VAL A 244 -3.06 -7.03 -12.01
CA VAL A 244 -3.08 -7.20 -13.48
C VAL A 244 -4.08 -6.24 -14.14
N GLU A 245 -5.30 -6.14 -13.62
CA GLU A 245 -6.32 -5.20 -14.14
C GLU A 245 -5.86 -3.75 -13.99
N ALA A 246 -5.33 -3.40 -12.81
CA ALA A 246 -4.80 -2.07 -12.56
C ALA A 246 -3.65 -1.74 -13.53
N GLY A 247 -2.75 -2.69 -13.79
CA GLY A 247 -1.65 -2.52 -14.72
C GLY A 247 -2.11 -2.22 -16.15
N ALA A 248 -3.10 -2.95 -16.65
CA ALA A 248 -3.69 -2.71 -17.97
C ALA A 248 -4.33 -1.32 -18.06
N HIS A 249 -5.11 -0.94 -17.03
CA HIS A 249 -5.75 0.38 -16.98
C HIS A 249 -4.74 1.54 -16.83
N ILE A 250 -3.67 1.34 -16.05
CA ILE A 250 -2.56 2.30 -15.96
C ILE A 250 -1.94 2.57 -17.34
N ALA A 251 -1.68 1.53 -18.12
CA ALA A 251 -1.11 1.68 -19.46
C ALA A 251 -2.02 2.48 -20.40
N GLU A 252 -3.32 2.24 -20.36
CA GLU A 252 -4.33 3.00 -21.13
C GLU A 252 -4.37 4.46 -20.70
N LEU A 253 -4.36 4.73 -19.38
CA LEU A 253 -4.34 6.09 -18.85
C LEU A 253 -3.07 6.84 -19.24
N ILE A 254 -1.90 6.20 -19.16
CA ILE A 254 -0.64 6.80 -19.59
C ILE A 254 -0.70 7.19 -21.07
N LYS A 255 -1.22 6.30 -21.92
CA LYS A 255 -1.41 6.61 -23.35
C LYS A 255 -2.32 7.82 -23.56
N THR A 256 -3.45 7.85 -22.85
CA THR A 256 -4.41 8.97 -22.90
C THR A 256 -3.75 10.28 -22.43
N MET A 257 -2.95 10.24 -21.37
CA MET A 257 -2.23 11.43 -20.86
C MET A 257 -1.20 11.96 -21.85
N LEU A 258 -0.49 11.06 -22.54
CA LEU A 258 0.47 11.44 -23.58
C LEU A 258 -0.23 12.11 -24.78
N ASP A 259 -1.38 11.57 -25.22
CA ASP A 259 -2.16 12.10 -26.33
C ASP A 259 -2.76 13.47 -26.00
N LYS A 260 -3.38 13.58 -24.81
CA LYS A 260 -4.02 14.83 -24.37
C LYS A 260 -3.04 15.84 -23.74
N LYS A 261 -1.82 15.42 -23.42
CA LYS A 261 -0.80 16.22 -22.72
C LYS A 261 -1.30 16.80 -21.40
N ALA A 262 -2.06 16.01 -20.65
CA ALA A 262 -2.73 16.40 -19.43
C ALA A 262 -2.84 15.24 -18.42
N SER A 263 -3.00 15.56 -17.13
CA SER A 263 -3.31 14.61 -16.06
C SER A 263 -4.18 15.26 -14.97
N GLY A 264 -4.73 14.46 -14.07
CA GLY A 264 -5.59 14.92 -12.99
C GLY A 264 -6.85 15.61 -13.49
N ILE A 265 -7.19 16.74 -12.88
CA ILE A 265 -8.40 17.52 -13.23
C ILE A 265 -8.40 18.07 -14.66
N ASP A 266 -7.23 18.17 -15.29
CA ASP A 266 -7.09 18.65 -16.66
C ASP A 266 -7.31 17.54 -17.70
N LEU A 267 -7.36 16.26 -17.27
CA LEU A 267 -7.60 15.10 -18.13
C LEU A 267 -9.11 14.90 -18.34
N LYS A 268 -9.69 15.61 -19.29
CA LYS A 268 -11.11 15.54 -19.67
C LYS A 268 -11.32 14.77 -20.95
#